data_da2802474b14b0fe333ad6e15cddca12
#
_entry.id   da2802474b14b0fe333ad6e15cddca12
#
_cell.length_a   1.000
_cell.length_b   1.000
_cell.length_c   1.000
_cell.angle_alpha   90.00
_cell.angle_beta   90.00
_cell.angle_gamma   90.00
#
_symmetry.space_group_name_H-M   'P 1'
#
loop_
_entity.id
_entity.type
_entity.pdbx_description
1 polymer ?
#
loop_
_entity_poly.entity_id
_entity_poly.type
_entity_poly.pdbx_seq_one_letter_code
_entity_poly.pdbx_strand_id
1 'polypeptide(L)'
;MYTIIDGGCFKNMLIGAYQMFEQKYEILNQLNVFPVPDGETGNNMLNTLKSMYSMISDVSADEPVGMIAEKASAGAIMGARGNSGVILSQIIHGISRGLRGKKTASGTQMGKAFQYGILYAYRAVTKPVEGTILSVARGIAKGTYEVIRQEPDFSKVLESAIGHGNDALAKTPEQLKILKDANVVDAGGQGLIFFLIGCLNGLTGKVSEVNLEIKPVISRLEAKGESFSIEYPYCTEFIISPCKLAAKEIRQKLGTWGESMIVAEGDNLIKVHIHAQRPGHVLDMAASWGTLHDIKCDNMVDQFHKNKEKQQDEPKRPLGVLAVVSGDGWTELYQKLGCDVVSGGQSMNPSVQELNAGIENGRYDKYILLPNNKNIILAAQQLQKMLGEKIHIVPSVNPMEGLAAAMAFMDNIGIEENLNEMSKRVQQIKTGMITAAVRDSLIGDIVIHKGDYMGITKDHQVFTEKDFNKCFRKLLESLIDEDTGVVTVYYGKDMSKDTCGRELAAVEKIYSDIEFEMYDGGQPLYPMFISTE
;
A
#
# COMPACT_ATOMS: atom_id res chain seq x y z
N MET A 1 20.70 23.20 -20.35
CA MET A 1 19.75 22.89 -21.43
C MET A 1 20.25 21.64 -22.17
N TYR A 2 19.52 20.54 -22.13
CA TYR A 2 19.93 19.21 -22.61
C TYR A 2 19.16 18.86 -23.89
N THR A 3 19.45 19.56 -24.97
CA THR A 3 18.79 19.38 -26.28
C THR A 3 19.33 18.22 -27.09
N ILE A 4 20.57 17.83 -26.81
CA ILE A 4 21.26 16.69 -27.42
C ILE A 4 21.84 15.86 -26.29
N ILE A 5 21.56 14.57 -26.29
CA ILE A 5 22.06 13.58 -25.35
C ILE A 5 23.07 12.69 -26.08
N ASP A 6 24.30 12.76 -25.67
CA ASP A 6 25.38 11.87 -26.14
C ASP A 6 25.49 10.63 -25.24
N GLY A 7 26.48 9.78 -25.51
CA GLY A 7 26.70 8.58 -24.74
C GLY A 7 27.07 8.86 -23.28
N GLY A 8 27.89 9.88 -23.03
CA GLY A 8 28.30 10.28 -21.68
C GLY A 8 27.12 10.77 -20.83
N CYS A 9 26.28 11.65 -21.41
CA CYS A 9 25.04 12.10 -20.76
C CYS A 9 24.12 10.92 -20.42
N PHE A 10 23.90 10.01 -21.35
CA PHE A 10 23.04 8.86 -21.13
C PHE A 10 23.62 7.88 -20.11
N LYS A 11 24.93 7.64 -20.16
CA LYS A 11 25.63 6.85 -19.14
C LYS A 11 25.42 7.44 -17.74
N ASN A 12 25.59 8.75 -17.58
CA ASN A 12 25.41 9.44 -16.30
C ASN A 12 23.95 9.33 -15.81
N MET A 13 22.95 9.40 -16.69
CA MET A 13 21.56 9.17 -16.34
C MET A 13 21.37 7.79 -15.73
N LEU A 14 21.88 6.74 -16.36
CA LEU A 14 21.76 5.36 -15.87
C LEU A 14 22.52 5.12 -14.57
N ILE A 15 23.69 5.74 -14.39
CA ILE A 15 24.44 5.71 -13.13
C ILE A 15 23.65 6.40 -12.02
N GLY A 16 23.08 7.56 -12.30
CA GLY A 16 22.22 8.27 -11.34
C GLY A 16 20.98 7.46 -10.92
N ALA A 17 20.39 6.72 -11.86
CA ALA A 17 19.31 5.80 -11.55
C ALA A 17 19.75 4.68 -10.60
N TYR A 18 20.91 4.06 -10.85
CA TYR A 18 21.46 3.03 -9.96
C TYR A 18 21.74 3.60 -8.56
N GLN A 19 22.39 4.76 -8.45
CA GLN A 19 22.70 5.42 -7.16
C GLN A 19 21.42 5.77 -6.37
N MET A 20 20.37 6.18 -7.02
CA MET A 20 19.06 6.43 -6.39
C MET A 20 18.53 5.15 -5.73
N PHE A 21 18.65 4.01 -6.41
CA PHE A 21 18.19 2.73 -5.87
C PHE A 21 19.06 2.22 -4.73
N GLU A 22 20.38 2.42 -4.75
CA GLU A 22 21.25 2.08 -3.61
C GLU A 22 20.81 2.78 -2.31
N GLN A 23 20.24 3.97 -2.40
CA GLN A 23 19.77 4.75 -1.26
C GLN A 23 18.34 4.45 -0.85
N LYS A 24 17.48 3.98 -1.76
CA LYS A 24 16.01 3.95 -1.58
C LYS A 24 15.36 2.58 -1.74
N TYR A 25 16.12 1.50 -2.00
CA TYR A 25 15.55 0.16 -2.25
C TYR A 25 14.77 -0.40 -1.05
N GLU A 26 15.19 -0.10 0.19
CA GLU A 26 14.50 -0.56 1.40
C GLU A 26 13.07 0.02 1.49
N ILE A 27 12.89 1.26 1.05
CA ILE A 27 11.59 1.90 0.96
C ILE A 27 10.65 1.09 0.05
N LEU A 28 11.15 0.64 -1.11
CA LEU A 28 10.38 -0.17 -2.05
C LEU A 28 10.03 -1.55 -1.49
N ASN A 29 10.93 -2.14 -0.70
CA ASN A 29 10.67 -3.39 0.01
C ASN A 29 9.53 -3.24 1.01
N GLN A 30 9.49 -2.10 1.74
CA GLN A 30 8.42 -1.80 2.69
C GLN A 30 7.05 -1.55 2.04
N LEU A 31 7.03 -1.07 0.79
CA LEU A 31 5.80 -0.86 0.01
C LEU A 31 5.27 -2.13 -0.64
N ASN A 32 6.05 -3.21 -0.67
CA ASN A 32 5.74 -4.39 -1.46
C ASN A 32 4.63 -5.25 -0.82
N VAL A 33 3.43 -5.19 -1.40
CA VAL A 33 2.27 -6.00 -0.99
C VAL A 33 1.65 -6.79 -2.13
N PHE A 34 2.03 -6.51 -3.39
CA PHE A 34 1.47 -7.16 -4.58
C PHE A 34 2.56 -7.50 -5.59
N PRO A 35 2.48 -8.63 -6.29
CA PRO A 35 1.49 -9.71 -6.21
C PRO A 35 1.63 -10.58 -4.96
N VAL A 36 2.79 -10.59 -4.33
CA VAL A 36 3.11 -11.31 -3.10
C VAL A 36 3.86 -10.35 -2.16
N PRO A 37 3.51 -10.27 -0.88
CA PRO A 37 4.18 -9.39 0.09
C PRO A 37 5.48 -10.02 0.60
N ASP A 38 6.43 -10.29 -0.30
CA ASP A 38 7.73 -10.88 -0.01
C ASP A 38 8.80 -9.84 0.39
N GLY A 39 8.49 -8.53 0.23
CA GLY A 39 9.41 -7.45 0.57
C GLY A 39 10.64 -7.39 -0.34
N GLU A 40 10.59 -7.92 -1.55
CA GLU A 40 11.75 -8.03 -2.45
C GLU A 40 11.73 -7.05 -3.63
N THR A 41 10.68 -6.25 -3.82
CA THR A 41 10.58 -5.35 -4.98
C THR A 41 11.80 -4.44 -5.13
N GLY A 42 12.26 -3.82 -4.04
CA GLY A 42 13.42 -2.96 -4.05
C GLY A 42 14.72 -3.71 -4.39
N ASN A 43 14.94 -4.86 -3.76
CA ASN A 43 16.09 -5.72 -4.02
C ASN A 43 16.13 -6.19 -5.47
N ASN A 44 15.00 -6.60 -6.02
CA ASN A 44 14.87 -7.10 -7.38
C ASN A 44 15.19 -6.01 -8.41
N MET A 45 14.68 -4.79 -8.22
CA MET A 45 14.99 -3.66 -9.09
C MET A 45 16.44 -3.18 -8.93
N LEU A 46 16.97 -3.14 -7.70
CA LEU A 46 18.37 -2.77 -7.43
C LEU A 46 19.33 -3.76 -8.10
N ASN A 47 19.11 -5.07 -7.96
CA ASN A 47 19.96 -6.10 -8.60
C ASN A 47 19.93 -5.99 -10.13
N THR A 48 18.78 -5.66 -10.72
CA THR A 48 18.63 -5.38 -12.14
C THR A 48 19.52 -4.20 -12.57
N LEU A 49 19.47 -3.09 -11.82
CA LEU A 49 20.26 -1.89 -12.11
C LEU A 49 21.74 -2.09 -11.78
N LYS A 50 22.09 -2.88 -10.77
CA LYS A 50 23.47 -3.23 -10.44
C LYS A 50 24.14 -4.00 -11.58
N SER A 51 23.44 -4.96 -12.16
CA SER A 51 23.93 -5.71 -13.33
C SER A 51 24.03 -4.81 -14.58
N MET A 52 23.07 -3.92 -14.78
CA MET A 52 23.17 -2.87 -15.81
C MET A 52 24.42 -2.00 -15.61
N TYR A 53 24.63 -1.48 -14.39
CA TYR A 53 25.76 -0.63 -14.04
C TYR A 53 27.09 -1.34 -14.31
N SER A 54 27.24 -2.60 -13.92
CA SER A 54 28.48 -3.36 -14.15
C SER A 54 28.83 -3.49 -15.65
N MET A 55 27.85 -3.49 -16.54
CA MET A 55 28.09 -3.59 -17.99
C MET A 55 28.43 -2.25 -18.65
N ILE A 56 28.15 -1.12 -17.99
CA ILE A 56 28.40 0.22 -18.55
C ILE A 56 29.48 1.02 -17.79
N SER A 57 29.85 0.62 -16.57
CA SER A 57 30.80 1.36 -15.72
C SER A 57 32.11 1.68 -16.43
N ASP A 58 32.70 0.70 -17.10
CA ASP A 58 33.98 0.79 -17.78
C ASP A 58 33.89 1.23 -19.24
N VAL A 59 32.68 1.50 -19.76
CA VAL A 59 32.47 1.96 -21.12
C VAL A 59 32.85 3.43 -21.23
N SER A 60 33.61 3.82 -22.28
CA SER A 60 33.96 5.23 -22.51
C SER A 60 32.71 6.10 -22.67
N ALA A 61 32.76 7.32 -22.13
CA ALA A 61 31.71 8.33 -22.29
C ALA A 61 31.58 8.82 -23.75
N ASP A 62 32.61 8.62 -24.58
CA ASP A 62 32.63 9.01 -25.99
C ASP A 62 31.93 8.00 -26.92
N GLU A 63 31.54 6.85 -26.38
CA GLU A 63 30.82 5.84 -27.14
C GLU A 63 29.43 6.33 -27.57
N PRO A 64 28.92 5.85 -28.70
CA PRO A 64 27.58 6.19 -29.17
C PRO A 64 26.49 5.90 -28.16
N VAL A 65 25.48 6.78 -28.02
CA VAL A 65 24.36 6.59 -27.08
C VAL A 65 23.64 5.23 -27.27
N GLY A 66 23.52 4.78 -28.55
CA GLY A 66 22.92 3.48 -28.86
C GLY A 66 23.74 2.31 -28.37
N MET A 67 25.08 2.38 -28.37
CA MET A 67 25.96 1.33 -27.86
C MET A 67 25.89 1.23 -26.34
N ILE A 68 25.90 2.36 -25.63
CA ILE A 68 25.72 2.37 -24.18
C ILE A 68 24.34 1.80 -23.79
N ALA A 69 23.30 2.17 -24.54
CA ALA A 69 21.96 1.65 -24.31
C ALA A 69 21.86 0.12 -24.55
N GLU A 70 22.57 -0.41 -25.54
CA GLU A 70 22.64 -1.83 -25.85
C GLU A 70 23.31 -2.63 -24.73
N LYS A 71 24.46 -2.16 -24.22
CA LYS A 71 25.16 -2.76 -23.08
C LYS A 71 24.33 -2.68 -21.81
N ALA A 72 23.69 -1.53 -21.53
CA ALA A 72 22.79 -1.34 -20.41
C ALA A 72 21.61 -2.32 -20.44
N SER A 73 21.01 -2.49 -21.61
CA SER A 73 19.92 -3.44 -21.83
C SER A 73 20.35 -4.89 -21.57
N ALA A 74 21.50 -5.31 -22.10
CA ALA A 74 22.04 -6.64 -21.89
C ALA A 74 22.26 -6.91 -20.39
N GLY A 75 22.91 -5.98 -19.67
CA GLY A 75 23.13 -6.08 -18.24
C GLY A 75 21.81 -6.14 -17.44
N ALA A 76 20.85 -5.27 -17.77
CA ALA A 76 19.56 -5.25 -17.10
C ALA A 76 18.78 -6.56 -17.28
N ILE A 77 18.74 -7.15 -18.49
CA ILE A 77 18.05 -8.41 -18.74
C ILE A 77 18.73 -9.56 -17.98
N MET A 78 20.05 -9.65 -18.01
CA MET A 78 20.79 -10.69 -17.29
C MET A 78 20.59 -10.60 -15.78
N GLY A 79 20.62 -9.38 -15.22
CA GLY A 79 20.45 -9.15 -13.79
C GLY A 79 19.01 -9.09 -13.30
N ALA A 80 18.01 -9.10 -14.19
CA ALA A 80 16.61 -8.97 -13.81
C ALA A 80 16.16 -10.06 -12.84
N ARG A 81 15.45 -9.67 -11.78
CA ARG A 81 14.89 -10.56 -10.77
C ARG A 81 13.44 -10.16 -10.46
N GLY A 82 12.59 -11.13 -10.17
CA GLY A 82 11.19 -10.92 -9.86
C GLY A 82 10.42 -10.17 -10.96
N ASN A 83 9.11 -9.98 -10.74
CA ASN A 83 8.26 -9.26 -11.70
C ASN A 83 8.76 -7.83 -11.96
N SER A 84 9.10 -7.09 -10.89
CA SER A 84 9.48 -5.67 -10.97
C SER A 84 10.83 -5.47 -11.68
N GLY A 85 11.81 -6.33 -11.40
CA GLY A 85 13.12 -6.28 -12.07
C GLY A 85 13.01 -6.65 -13.55
N VAL A 86 12.22 -7.66 -13.90
CA VAL A 86 12.02 -8.05 -15.31
C VAL A 86 11.28 -6.96 -16.09
N ILE A 87 10.26 -6.32 -15.50
CA ILE A 87 9.56 -5.20 -16.14
C ILE A 87 10.52 -4.01 -16.35
N LEU A 88 11.33 -3.65 -15.32
CA LEU A 88 12.33 -2.59 -15.46
C LEU A 88 13.35 -2.90 -16.54
N SER A 89 13.82 -4.15 -16.63
CA SER A 89 14.76 -4.58 -17.69
C SER A 89 14.16 -4.40 -19.10
N GLN A 90 12.85 -4.65 -19.24
CA GLN A 90 12.17 -4.45 -20.53
C GLN A 90 11.94 -2.97 -20.86
N ILE A 91 11.78 -2.10 -19.87
CA ILE A 91 11.80 -0.65 -20.09
C ILE A 91 13.16 -0.23 -20.63
N ILE A 92 14.26 -0.66 -20.00
CA ILE A 92 15.62 -0.35 -20.45
C ILE A 92 15.88 -0.94 -21.87
N HIS A 93 15.41 -2.16 -22.12
CA HIS A 93 15.53 -2.79 -23.43
C HIS A 93 14.80 -1.99 -24.53
N GLY A 94 13.56 -1.56 -24.28
CA GLY A 94 12.81 -0.75 -25.22
C GLY A 94 13.46 0.62 -25.48
N ILE A 95 14.05 1.25 -24.45
CA ILE A 95 14.86 2.47 -24.62
C ILE A 95 16.04 2.20 -25.55
N SER A 96 16.76 1.08 -25.34
CA SER A 96 17.87 0.67 -26.20
C SER A 96 17.44 0.50 -27.67
N ARG A 97 16.28 -0.14 -27.90
CA ARG A 97 15.73 -0.29 -29.26
C ARG A 97 15.41 1.04 -29.92
N GLY A 98 14.89 2.02 -29.15
CA GLY A 98 14.63 3.39 -29.64
C GLY A 98 15.90 4.19 -29.99
N LEU A 99 17.04 3.83 -29.37
CA LEU A 99 18.35 4.50 -29.57
C LEU A 99 19.29 3.75 -30.52
N ARG A 100 18.90 2.59 -31.02
CA ARG A 100 19.74 1.72 -31.83
C ARG A 100 20.38 2.49 -33.02
N GLY A 101 21.69 2.34 -33.19
CA GLY A 101 22.48 2.93 -34.25
C GLY A 101 22.69 4.44 -34.16
N LYS A 102 22.24 5.12 -33.09
CA LYS A 102 22.41 6.56 -32.89
C LYS A 102 23.73 6.85 -32.17
N LYS A 103 24.43 7.90 -32.68
CA LYS A 103 25.61 8.46 -31.98
C LYS A 103 25.15 9.35 -30.82
N THR A 104 24.19 10.21 -31.09
CA THR A 104 23.54 11.12 -30.13
C THR A 104 22.04 11.08 -30.37
N ALA A 105 21.24 11.55 -29.42
CA ALA A 105 19.80 11.66 -29.55
C ALA A 105 19.30 13.04 -29.13
N SER A 106 18.39 13.63 -29.90
CA SER A 106 17.68 14.84 -29.47
C SER A 106 16.72 14.54 -28.33
N GLY A 107 16.26 15.57 -27.58
CA GLY A 107 15.26 15.42 -26.56
C GLY A 107 14.00 14.67 -27.04
N THR A 108 13.54 14.98 -28.25
CA THR A 108 12.42 14.26 -28.89
C THR A 108 12.72 12.79 -29.16
N GLN A 109 13.94 12.46 -29.59
CA GLN A 109 14.33 11.06 -29.84
C GLN A 109 14.46 10.29 -28.52
N MET A 110 15.00 10.92 -27.47
CA MET A 110 15.06 10.34 -26.13
C MET A 110 13.67 10.04 -25.56
N GLY A 111 12.76 11.00 -25.64
CA GLY A 111 11.40 10.77 -25.17
C GLY A 111 10.66 9.67 -25.95
N LYS A 112 10.86 9.57 -27.28
CA LYS A 112 10.36 8.43 -28.06
C LYS A 112 10.99 7.12 -27.61
N ALA A 113 12.28 7.09 -27.29
CA ALA A 113 12.94 5.90 -26.76
C ALA A 113 12.33 5.46 -25.42
N PHE A 114 12.03 6.39 -24.50
CA PHE A 114 11.31 6.08 -23.26
C PHE A 114 9.89 5.53 -23.50
N GLN A 115 9.15 6.06 -24.49
CA GLN A 115 7.85 5.49 -24.89
C GLN A 115 7.99 4.06 -25.42
N TYR A 116 9.04 3.76 -26.19
CA TYR A 116 9.36 2.38 -26.58
C TYR A 116 9.60 1.49 -25.36
N GLY A 117 10.31 2.00 -24.33
CA GLY A 117 10.50 1.28 -23.06
C GLY A 117 9.19 0.84 -22.43
N ILE A 118 8.23 1.75 -22.34
CA ILE A 118 6.91 1.46 -21.78
C ILE A 118 6.15 0.43 -22.63
N LEU A 119 6.21 0.54 -23.96
CA LEU A 119 5.58 -0.42 -24.86
C LEU A 119 6.16 -1.84 -24.68
N TYR A 120 7.49 -1.96 -24.49
CA TYR A 120 8.14 -3.24 -24.25
C TYR A 120 7.75 -3.84 -22.91
N ALA A 121 7.61 -3.03 -21.85
CA ALA A 121 7.12 -3.47 -20.56
C ALA A 121 5.72 -4.09 -20.66
N TYR A 122 4.79 -3.41 -21.35
CA TYR A 122 3.43 -3.94 -21.56
C TYR A 122 3.42 -5.25 -22.36
N ARG A 123 4.26 -5.37 -23.37
CA ARG A 123 4.35 -6.59 -24.20
C ARG A 123 4.94 -7.77 -23.46
N ALA A 124 5.79 -7.53 -22.47
CA ALA A 124 6.41 -8.59 -21.68
C ALA A 124 5.44 -9.26 -20.72
N VAL A 125 4.49 -8.49 -20.15
CA VAL A 125 3.55 -8.99 -19.16
C VAL A 125 2.37 -9.69 -19.84
N THR A 126 2.11 -10.93 -19.46
CA THR A 126 1.07 -11.77 -20.09
C THR A 126 -0.34 -11.30 -19.74
N LYS A 127 -0.56 -10.90 -18.47
CA LYS A 127 -1.84 -10.37 -17.97
C LYS A 127 -1.57 -9.05 -17.24
N PRO A 128 -1.62 -7.90 -17.93
CA PRO A 128 -1.43 -6.60 -17.30
C PRO A 128 -2.50 -6.35 -16.23
N VAL A 129 -2.08 -5.88 -15.06
CA VAL A 129 -2.96 -5.52 -13.94
C VAL A 129 -2.90 -4.01 -13.74
N GLU A 130 -4.07 -3.36 -13.66
CA GLU A 130 -4.17 -1.94 -13.36
C GLU A 130 -3.84 -1.67 -11.89
N GLY A 131 -3.34 -0.47 -11.60
CA GLY A 131 -2.86 -0.12 -10.26
C GLY A 131 -1.44 -0.61 -9.95
N THR A 132 -0.67 -1.03 -10.97
CA THR A 132 0.71 -1.50 -10.83
C THR A 132 1.69 -0.59 -11.56
N ILE A 133 2.98 -0.95 -11.55
CA ILE A 133 4.06 -0.29 -12.31
C ILE A 133 3.65 0.03 -13.76
N LEU A 134 2.78 -0.79 -14.38
CA LEU A 134 2.30 -0.56 -15.74
C LEU A 134 1.37 0.67 -15.82
N SER A 135 0.50 0.88 -14.85
CA SER A 135 -0.36 2.07 -14.79
C SER A 135 0.47 3.34 -14.63
N VAL A 136 1.51 3.30 -13.79
CA VAL A 136 2.46 4.41 -13.60
C VAL A 136 3.25 4.67 -14.89
N ALA A 137 3.73 3.60 -15.55
CA ALA A 137 4.43 3.69 -16.84
C ALA A 137 3.56 4.37 -17.92
N ARG A 138 2.25 4.08 -17.94
CA ARG A 138 1.31 4.76 -18.84
C ARG A 138 1.16 6.25 -18.54
N GLY A 139 1.11 6.63 -17.24
CA GLY A 139 1.11 8.03 -16.81
C GLY A 139 2.37 8.77 -17.31
N ILE A 140 3.54 8.16 -17.12
CA ILE A 140 4.84 8.66 -17.61
C ILE A 140 4.82 8.85 -19.14
N ALA A 141 4.30 7.86 -19.88
CA ALA A 141 4.19 7.95 -21.36
C ALA A 141 3.33 9.14 -21.78
N LYS A 142 2.21 9.37 -21.09
CA LYS A 142 1.31 10.49 -21.34
C LYS A 142 2.02 11.82 -21.12
N GLY A 143 2.66 12.03 -19.96
CA GLY A 143 3.40 13.26 -19.66
C GLY A 143 4.54 13.52 -20.62
N THR A 144 5.26 12.48 -21.04
CA THR A 144 6.29 12.58 -22.07
C THR A 144 5.69 13.01 -23.41
N TYR A 145 4.56 12.42 -23.82
CA TYR A 145 3.93 12.72 -25.12
C TYR A 145 3.44 14.16 -25.22
N GLU A 146 2.90 14.72 -24.15
CA GLU A 146 2.37 16.08 -24.12
C GLU A 146 3.45 17.14 -24.33
N VAL A 147 4.65 16.91 -23.82
CA VAL A 147 5.73 17.91 -23.77
C VAL A 147 6.78 17.73 -24.89
N ILE A 148 7.03 16.50 -25.32
CA ILE A 148 8.15 16.15 -26.21
C ILE A 148 8.20 16.90 -27.56
N ARG A 149 7.06 17.39 -28.05
CA ARG A 149 6.97 18.11 -29.31
C ARG A 149 7.28 19.61 -29.20
N GLN A 150 7.15 20.17 -27.99
CA GLN A 150 7.23 21.60 -27.73
C GLN A 150 8.49 21.96 -26.93
N GLU A 151 9.02 21.01 -26.13
CA GLU A 151 10.15 21.22 -25.24
C GLU A 151 11.39 20.50 -25.75
N PRO A 152 12.42 21.23 -26.21
CA PRO A 152 13.66 20.64 -26.69
C PRO A 152 14.58 20.17 -25.53
N ASP A 153 14.42 20.70 -24.32
CA ASP A 153 15.23 20.35 -23.16
C ASP A 153 14.74 19.05 -22.52
N PHE A 154 15.53 18.00 -22.66
CA PHE A 154 15.15 16.67 -22.15
C PHE A 154 15.00 16.61 -20.62
N SER A 155 15.69 17.48 -19.87
CA SER A 155 15.49 17.56 -18.40
C SER A 155 14.05 17.93 -18.05
N LYS A 156 13.44 18.85 -18.77
CA LYS A 156 12.04 19.25 -18.58
C LYS A 156 11.05 18.17 -19.04
N VAL A 157 11.41 17.41 -20.06
CA VAL A 157 10.63 16.22 -20.47
C VAL A 157 10.61 15.18 -19.36
N LEU A 158 11.76 14.94 -18.70
CA LEU A 158 11.83 14.05 -17.52
C LEU A 158 11.04 14.59 -16.33
N GLU A 159 11.11 15.89 -16.05
CA GLU A 159 10.31 16.52 -14.98
C GLU A 159 8.80 16.32 -15.21
N SER A 160 8.33 16.55 -16.44
CA SER A 160 6.93 16.30 -16.82
C SER A 160 6.55 14.81 -16.70
N ALA A 161 7.42 13.91 -17.13
CA ALA A 161 7.24 12.47 -17.02
C ALA A 161 7.12 12.03 -15.53
N ILE A 162 7.95 12.57 -14.64
CA ILE A 162 7.92 12.33 -13.20
C ILE A 162 6.61 12.86 -12.61
N GLY A 163 6.18 14.07 -12.96
CA GLY A 163 4.92 14.66 -12.48
C GLY A 163 3.71 13.78 -12.79
N HIS A 164 3.51 13.45 -14.07
CA HIS A 164 2.40 12.57 -14.49
C HIS A 164 2.53 11.14 -13.94
N GLY A 165 3.76 10.66 -13.75
CA GLY A 165 4.02 9.39 -13.10
C GLY A 165 3.58 9.40 -11.64
N ASN A 166 3.86 10.47 -10.88
CA ASN A 166 3.41 10.63 -9.49
C ASN A 166 1.88 10.71 -9.39
N ASP A 167 1.22 11.43 -10.31
CA ASP A 167 -0.24 11.50 -10.37
C ASP A 167 -0.86 10.11 -10.63
N ALA A 168 -0.23 9.31 -11.48
CA ALA A 168 -0.67 7.93 -11.73
C ALA A 168 -0.38 7.01 -10.53
N LEU A 169 0.78 7.18 -9.88
CA LEU A 169 1.17 6.43 -8.69
C LEU A 169 0.19 6.66 -7.53
N ALA A 170 -0.18 7.91 -7.27
CA ALA A 170 -1.14 8.26 -6.23
C ALA A 170 -2.51 7.59 -6.43
N LYS A 171 -2.87 7.24 -7.66
CA LYS A 171 -4.14 6.56 -8.00
C LYS A 171 -4.06 5.03 -7.96
N THR A 172 -2.88 4.44 -7.77
CA THR A 172 -2.74 2.97 -7.73
C THR A 172 -3.57 2.30 -6.64
N PRO A 173 -3.76 2.88 -5.42
CA PRO A 173 -4.64 2.29 -4.41
C PRO A 173 -6.12 2.29 -4.80
N GLU A 174 -6.55 3.22 -5.66
CA GLU A 174 -7.93 3.25 -6.16
C GLU A 174 -8.20 2.16 -7.20
N GLN A 175 -7.15 1.71 -7.90
CA GLN A 175 -7.23 0.74 -8.99
C GLN A 175 -7.00 -0.70 -8.52
N LEU A 176 -6.27 -0.91 -7.43
CA LEU A 176 -5.92 -2.23 -6.91
C LEU A 176 -6.27 -2.34 -5.42
N LYS A 177 -7.29 -3.14 -5.12
CA LYS A 177 -7.86 -3.27 -3.77
C LYS A 177 -6.81 -3.59 -2.69
N ILE A 178 -5.86 -4.48 -2.95
CA ILE A 178 -4.82 -4.86 -1.99
C ILE A 178 -3.94 -3.66 -1.58
N LEU A 179 -3.64 -2.73 -2.50
CA LEU A 179 -2.90 -1.51 -2.21
C LEU A 179 -3.74 -0.55 -1.36
N LYS A 180 -5.03 -0.44 -1.68
CA LYS A 180 -5.99 0.35 -0.88
C LYS A 180 -6.09 -0.22 0.53
N ASP A 181 -6.27 -1.52 0.65
CA ASP A 181 -6.40 -2.22 1.93
C ASP A 181 -5.12 -2.08 2.79
N ALA A 182 -3.95 -2.04 2.17
CA ALA A 182 -2.65 -1.81 2.81
C ALA A 182 -2.30 -0.32 3.00
N ASN A 183 -3.11 0.59 2.44
CA ASN A 183 -2.88 2.05 2.43
C ASN A 183 -1.49 2.43 1.91
N VAL A 184 -1.09 1.85 0.79
CA VAL A 184 0.18 2.11 0.12
C VAL A 184 0.00 2.28 -1.37
N VAL A 185 0.99 2.91 -2.00
CA VAL A 185 1.11 2.95 -3.46
C VAL A 185 1.84 1.70 -3.97
N ASP A 186 1.76 1.46 -5.28
CA ASP A 186 2.49 0.33 -5.88
C ASP A 186 4.01 0.49 -5.77
N ALA A 187 4.66 -0.49 -5.17
CA ALA A 187 6.11 -0.50 -4.96
C ALA A 187 6.90 -0.44 -6.28
N GLY A 188 6.47 -1.20 -7.29
CA GLY A 188 7.10 -1.18 -8.62
C GLY A 188 6.94 0.16 -9.32
N GLY A 189 5.76 0.78 -9.21
CA GLY A 189 5.49 2.12 -9.73
C GLY A 189 6.33 3.20 -9.05
N GLN A 190 6.45 3.13 -7.71
CA GLN A 190 7.35 4.02 -6.96
C GLN A 190 8.80 3.83 -7.40
N GLY A 191 9.24 2.58 -7.63
CA GLY A 191 10.56 2.28 -8.16
C GLY A 191 10.80 2.90 -9.55
N LEU A 192 9.79 2.89 -10.43
CA LEU A 192 9.91 3.54 -11.73
C LEU A 192 10.05 5.06 -11.63
N ILE A 193 9.40 5.69 -10.65
CA ILE A 193 9.61 7.11 -10.34
C ILE A 193 11.04 7.36 -9.85
N PHE A 194 11.57 6.51 -8.96
CA PHE A 194 12.96 6.62 -8.51
C PHE A 194 13.96 6.46 -9.66
N PHE A 195 13.69 5.56 -10.59
CA PHE A 195 14.50 5.40 -11.81
C PHE A 195 14.56 6.71 -12.61
N LEU A 196 13.42 7.37 -12.85
CA LEU A 196 13.38 8.63 -13.60
C LEU A 196 14.04 9.79 -12.85
N ILE A 197 13.83 9.90 -11.53
CA ILE A 197 14.49 10.92 -10.70
C ILE A 197 16.00 10.71 -10.72
N GLY A 198 16.46 9.47 -10.59
CA GLY A 198 17.88 9.14 -10.72
C GLY A 198 18.46 9.49 -12.08
N CYS A 199 17.73 9.22 -13.15
CA CYS A 199 18.10 9.66 -14.50
C CYS A 199 18.22 11.19 -14.61
N LEU A 200 17.27 11.93 -14.03
CA LEU A 200 17.30 13.40 -14.02
C LEU A 200 18.50 13.94 -13.23
N ASN A 201 18.77 13.35 -12.06
CA ASN A 201 19.91 13.71 -11.22
C ASN A 201 21.23 13.45 -11.94
N GLY A 202 21.40 12.29 -12.57
CA GLY A 202 22.58 11.96 -13.36
C GLY A 202 22.77 12.86 -14.58
N LEU A 203 21.68 13.31 -15.23
CA LEU A 203 21.73 14.24 -16.36
C LEU A 203 22.11 15.65 -15.93
N THR A 204 21.54 16.14 -14.81
CA THR A 204 21.69 17.54 -14.38
C THR A 204 22.82 17.77 -13.40
N GLY A 205 23.40 16.73 -12.82
CA GLY A 205 24.38 16.81 -11.72
C GLY A 205 23.79 17.39 -10.42
N LYS A 206 22.47 17.49 -10.31
CA LYS A 206 21.76 17.97 -9.11
C LYS A 206 21.18 16.77 -8.36
N VAL A 207 21.29 16.79 -7.03
CA VAL A 207 20.65 15.79 -6.17
C VAL A 207 19.26 16.30 -5.81
N SER A 208 18.23 15.62 -6.29
CA SER A 208 16.85 15.88 -5.85
C SER A 208 16.59 15.07 -4.58
N GLU A 209 16.31 15.73 -3.47
CA GLU A 209 15.89 15.06 -2.25
C GLU A 209 14.44 14.57 -2.40
N VAL A 210 14.23 13.28 -2.23
CA VAL A 210 12.90 12.67 -2.19
C VAL A 210 12.63 12.29 -0.75
N ASN A 211 11.88 13.14 -0.04
CA ASN A 211 11.38 12.83 1.29
C ASN A 211 10.06 12.06 1.16
N LEU A 212 10.10 10.76 1.42
CA LEU A 212 8.91 9.91 1.53
C LEU A 212 8.83 9.40 2.96
N GLU A 213 7.85 9.85 3.70
CA GLU A 213 7.47 9.23 4.98
C GLU A 213 6.65 7.97 4.68
N ILE A 214 7.26 6.80 4.83
CA ILE A 214 6.60 5.52 4.59
C ILE A 214 6.48 4.77 5.91
N LYS A 215 5.25 4.41 6.25
CA LYS A 215 4.96 3.54 7.41
C LYS A 215 5.05 2.07 6.99
N PRO A 216 5.66 1.17 7.79
CA PRO A 216 5.79 -0.24 7.44
C PRO A 216 4.44 -0.92 7.20
N VAL A 217 4.34 -1.71 6.13
CA VAL A 217 3.07 -2.23 5.57
C VAL A 217 2.76 -3.66 6.00
N ILE A 218 3.77 -4.49 6.21
CA ILE A 218 3.58 -5.95 6.34
C ILE A 218 2.75 -6.33 7.57
N SER A 219 2.84 -5.57 8.67
CA SER A 219 2.04 -5.78 9.88
C SER A 219 0.53 -5.55 9.71
N ARG A 220 0.10 -5.00 8.57
CA ARG A 220 -1.31 -4.66 8.31
C ARG A 220 -2.10 -5.74 7.57
N LEU A 221 -1.44 -6.58 6.78
CA LEU A 221 -2.09 -7.67 6.03
C LEU A 221 -2.45 -8.86 6.93
N GLU A 222 -1.70 -9.07 8.02
CA GLU A 222 -1.92 -10.17 8.96
C GLU A 222 -3.16 -10.00 9.87
N ALA A 223 -3.61 -8.77 10.08
CA ALA A 223 -4.79 -8.48 10.93
C ALA A 223 -6.11 -9.00 10.35
N LYS A 224 -6.14 -9.43 9.09
CA LYS A 224 -7.38 -9.91 8.43
C LYS A 224 -7.66 -11.40 8.60
N GLY A 225 -6.77 -12.18 9.25
CA GLY A 225 -7.04 -13.61 9.51
C GLY A 225 -7.27 -14.47 8.25
N GLU A 226 -7.07 -13.92 7.06
CA GLU A 226 -7.11 -14.68 5.82
C GLU A 226 -5.84 -15.53 5.76
N SER A 227 -6.00 -16.84 5.74
CA SER A 227 -4.91 -17.75 5.40
C SER A 227 -4.45 -17.38 3.99
N PHE A 228 -3.28 -16.75 3.87
CA PHE A 228 -2.70 -16.37 2.60
C PHE A 228 -2.33 -17.67 1.87
N SER A 229 -3.23 -18.14 1.03
CA SER A 229 -3.02 -19.32 0.19
C SER A 229 -2.41 -18.87 -1.13
N ILE A 230 -1.11 -19.08 -1.29
CA ILE A 230 -0.42 -18.86 -2.57
C ILE A 230 -0.72 -20.07 -3.45
N GLU A 231 -1.59 -19.90 -4.45
CA GLU A 231 -1.97 -20.97 -5.38
C GLU A 231 -0.76 -21.48 -6.19
N TYR A 232 0.18 -20.59 -6.51
CA TYR A 232 1.41 -20.88 -7.26
C TYR A 232 2.65 -20.51 -6.44
N PRO A 233 3.09 -21.40 -5.50
CA PRO A 233 4.04 -21.04 -4.46
C PRO A 233 5.49 -20.91 -4.91
N TYR A 234 5.84 -21.35 -6.13
CA TYR A 234 7.22 -21.34 -6.60
C TYR A 234 7.46 -20.24 -7.64
N CYS A 235 8.24 -19.24 -7.27
CA CYS A 235 8.82 -18.28 -8.21
C CYS A 235 9.93 -18.96 -9.00
N THR A 236 9.72 -19.14 -10.30
CA THR A 236 10.64 -19.85 -11.18
C THR A 236 11.17 -18.91 -12.25
N GLU A 237 12.49 -18.75 -12.30
CA GLU A 237 13.19 -17.90 -13.25
C GLU A 237 14.25 -18.70 -14.00
N PHE A 238 14.40 -18.45 -15.28
CA PHE A 238 15.44 -19.07 -16.11
C PHE A 238 15.66 -18.28 -17.40
N ILE A 239 16.82 -18.49 -18.02
CA ILE A 239 17.18 -17.99 -19.34
C ILE A 239 17.25 -19.16 -20.31
N ILE A 240 16.68 -18.99 -21.50
CA ILE A 240 16.82 -19.95 -22.62
C ILE A 240 17.74 -19.32 -23.67
N SER A 241 18.88 -19.93 -23.95
CA SER A 241 19.84 -19.44 -24.95
C SER A 241 20.69 -20.57 -25.56
N PRO A 242 20.78 -20.70 -26.92
CA PRO A 242 19.87 -20.06 -27.87
C PRO A 242 18.45 -20.63 -27.77
N CYS A 243 17.44 -19.81 -27.99
CA CYS A 243 16.04 -20.22 -27.94
C CYS A 243 15.49 -20.50 -29.35
N LYS A 244 14.80 -21.64 -29.53
CA LYS A 244 14.18 -22.04 -30.80
C LYS A 244 12.81 -21.41 -31.04
N LEU A 245 12.17 -20.87 -29.98
CA LEU A 245 10.82 -20.32 -30.01
C LEU A 245 10.84 -18.82 -29.81
N ALA A 246 9.87 -18.12 -30.40
CA ALA A 246 9.63 -16.73 -30.11
C ALA A 246 8.96 -16.55 -28.73
N ALA A 247 9.14 -15.39 -28.08
CA ALA A 247 8.56 -15.10 -26.77
C ALA A 247 7.02 -15.28 -26.73
N LYS A 248 6.32 -15.01 -27.84
CA LYS A 248 4.87 -15.23 -27.96
C LYS A 248 4.48 -16.69 -27.82
N GLU A 249 5.25 -17.59 -28.45
CA GLU A 249 4.98 -19.03 -28.41
C GLU A 249 5.25 -19.61 -27.01
N ILE A 250 6.30 -19.10 -26.33
CA ILE A 250 6.60 -19.47 -24.93
C ILE A 250 5.46 -19.05 -24.01
N ARG A 251 4.94 -17.81 -24.16
CA ARG A 251 3.78 -17.35 -23.37
C ARG A 251 2.57 -18.27 -23.56
N GLN A 252 2.29 -18.69 -24.78
CA GLN A 252 1.17 -19.60 -25.06
C GLN A 252 1.36 -20.97 -24.43
N LYS A 253 2.57 -21.52 -24.50
CA LYS A 253 2.87 -22.87 -23.98
C LYS A 253 2.93 -22.93 -22.46
N LEU A 254 3.45 -21.90 -21.79
CA LEU A 254 3.56 -21.85 -20.33
C LEU A 254 2.33 -21.25 -19.64
N GLY A 255 1.45 -20.56 -20.34
CA GLY A 255 0.34 -19.79 -19.77
C GLY A 255 -0.69 -20.60 -18.96
N THR A 256 -0.72 -21.92 -19.13
CA THR A 256 -1.59 -22.84 -18.37
C THR A 256 -0.90 -23.47 -17.15
N TRP A 257 0.41 -23.25 -16.97
CA TRP A 257 1.22 -23.89 -15.93
C TRP A 257 1.57 -22.99 -14.76
N GLY A 258 1.16 -21.72 -14.84
CA GLY A 258 1.39 -20.76 -13.78
C GLY A 258 0.76 -19.42 -14.04
N GLU A 259 0.99 -18.50 -13.13
CA GLU A 259 0.54 -17.10 -13.22
C GLU A 259 1.70 -16.11 -13.06
N SER A 260 1.39 -14.82 -13.09
CA SER A 260 2.39 -13.73 -12.98
C SER A 260 3.55 -13.88 -13.95
N MET A 261 3.28 -14.49 -15.14
CA MET A 261 4.31 -14.82 -16.11
C MET A 261 4.77 -13.59 -16.88
N ILE A 262 6.07 -13.37 -16.90
CA ILE A 262 6.76 -12.38 -17.72
C ILE A 262 7.78 -13.10 -18.61
N VAL A 263 7.74 -12.81 -19.91
CA VAL A 263 8.70 -13.33 -20.90
C VAL A 263 9.42 -12.14 -21.50
N ALA A 264 10.67 -11.95 -21.10
CA ALA A 264 11.57 -10.89 -21.57
C ALA A 264 12.43 -11.38 -22.72
N GLU A 265 12.43 -10.65 -23.83
CA GLU A 265 13.18 -10.97 -25.04
C GLU A 265 14.45 -10.11 -25.08
N GLY A 266 15.60 -10.75 -25.25
CA GLY A 266 16.90 -10.13 -25.46
C GLY A 266 17.50 -10.58 -26.79
N ASP A 267 18.69 -10.08 -27.14
CA ASP A 267 19.39 -10.51 -28.34
C ASP A 267 19.84 -11.98 -28.17
N ASN A 268 19.19 -12.88 -28.91
CA ASN A 268 19.47 -14.32 -28.94
C ASN A 268 19.23 -15.09 -27.60
N LEU A 269 18.48 -14.52 -26.68
CA LEU A 269 18.09 -15.13 -25.41
C LEU A 269 16.65 -14.76 -25.03
N ILE A 270 16.00 -15.62 -24.27
CA ILE A 270 14.71 -15.31 -23.64
C ILE A 270 14.81 -15.59 -22.15
N LYS A 271 14.44 -14.60 -21.34
CA LYS A 271 14.30 -14.76 -19.90
C LYS A 271 12.83 -14.94 -19.55
N VAL A 272 12.56 -15.96 -18.74
CA VAL A 272 11.23 -16.29 -18.24
C VAL A 272 11.20 -16.12 -16.73
N HIS A 273 10.15 -15.47 -16.23
CA HIS A 273 9.73 -15.44 -14.84
C HIS A 273 8.28 -15.94 -14.78
N ILE A 274 7.99 -16.91 -13.92
CA ILE A 274 6.65 -17.49 -13.76
C ILE A 274 6.46 -18.00 -12.33
N HIS A 275 5.27 -17.75 -11.77
CA HIS A 275 4.85 -18.40 -10.53
C HIS A 275 4.15 -19.72 -10.88
N ALA A 276 4.64 -20.84 -10.40
CA ALA A 276 4.17 -22.17 -10.76
C ALA A 276 3.88 -23.05 -9.53
N GLN A 277 2.96 -24.02 -9.68
CA GLN A 277 2.77 -25.08 -8.68
C GLN A 277 3.83 -26.19 -8.82
N ARG A 278 4.30 -26.42 -10.04
CA ARG A 278 5.23 -27.51 -10.39
C ARG A 278 6.38 -26.96 -11.22
N PRO A 279 7.40 -26.35 -10.59
CA PRO A 279 8.51 -25.72 -11.30
C PRO A 279 9.27 -26.69 -12.21
N GLY A 280 9.42 -27.97 -11.81
CA GLY A 280 10.09 -28.98 -12.62
C GLY A 280 9.43 -29.18 -13.99
N HIS A 281 8.09 -29.13 -14.07
CA HIS A 281 7.36 -29.27 -15.33
C HIS A 281 7.61 -28.07 -16.28
N VAL A 282 7.68 -26.88 -15.72
CA VAL A 282 7.99 -25.66 -16.48
C VAL A 282 9.41 -25.74 -17.05
N LEU A 283 10.38 -26.20 -16.24
CA LEU A 283 11.77 -26.35 -16.65
C LEU A 283 11.95 -27.46 -17.69
N ASP A 284 11.28 -28.59 -17.55
CA ASP A 284 11.31 -29.71 -18.54
C ASP A 284 10.80 -29.23 -19.90
N MET A 285 9.69 -28.53 -19.93
CA MET A 285 9.17 -27.92 -21.17
C MET A 285 10.19 -26.97 -21.79
N ALA A 286 10.73 -26.04 -20.96
CA ALA A 286 11.65 -25.02 -21.41
C ALA A 286 12.97 -25.62 -21.95
N ALA A 287 13.48 -26.69 -21.36
CA ALA A 287 14.68 -27.40 -21.80
C ALA A 287 14.54 -28.00 -23.22
N SER A 288 13.32 -28.28 -23.67
CA SER A 288 13.06 -28.74 -25.03
C SER A 288 13.22 -27.64 -26.09
N TRP A 289 13.22 -26.36 -25.70
CA TRP A 289 13.28 -25.20 -26.60
C TRP A 289 14.68 -24.59 -26.73
N GLY A 290 15.59 -24.93 -25.82
CA GLY A 290 16.97 -24.46 -25.84
C GLY A 290 17.71 -24.82 -24.56
N THR A 291 18.93 -24.34 -24.42
CA THR A 291 19.73 -24.56 -23.22
C THR A 291 19.27 -23.61 -22.11
N LEU A 292 19.06 -24.13 -20.90
CA LEU A 292 18.67 -23.32 -19.75
C LEU A 292 19.90 -22.82 -19.01
N HIS A 293 19.85 -21.55 -18.63
CA HIS A 293 20.87 -20.84 -17.84
C HIS A 293 20.21 -20.09 -16.68
N ASP A 294 20.98 -19.78 -15.64
CA ASP A 294 20.55 -18.99 -14.48
C ASP A 294 19.20 -19.41 -13.88
N ILE A 295 19.04 -20.74 -13.72
CA ILE A 295 17.82 -21.30 -13.15
C ILE A 295 17.74 -20.92 -11.68
N LYS A 296 16.65 -20.28 -11.29
CA LYS A 296 16.30 -19.95 -9.91
C LYS A 296 14.89 -20.45 -9.63
N CYS A 297 14.70 -21.10 -8.48
CA CYS A 297 13.40 -21.56 -8.04
C CYS A 297 13.28 -21.31 -6.53
N ASP A 298 12.49 -20.31 -6.15
CA ASP A 298 12.29 -19.94 -4.75
C ASP A 298 10.87 -20.31 -4.30
N ASN A 299 10.75 -20.81 -3.07
CA ASN A 299 9.47 -20.99 -2.43
C ASN A 299 9.04 -19.69 -1.76
N MET A 300 8.04 -19.00 -2.32
CA MET A 300 7.53 -17.72 -1.82
C MET A 300 6.84 -17.85 -0.45
N VAL A 301 6.34 -19.04 -0.10
CA VAL A 301 5.80 -19.30 1.25
C VAL A 301 6.91 -19.26 2.28
N ASP A 302 8.07 -19.91 1.98
CA ASP A 302 9.23 -19.89 2.87
C ASP A 302 9.83 -18.47 2.98
N GLN A 303 9.84 -17.70 1.89
CA GLN A 303 10.28 -16.31 1.89
C GLN A 303 9.36 -15.43 2.76
N PHE A 304 8.05 -15.62 2.63
CA PHE A 304 7.07 -14.93 3.46
C PHE A 304 7.28 -15.24 4.96
N HIS A 305 7.47 -16.52 5.33
CA HIS A 305 7.73 -16.90 6.71
C HIS A 305 9.06 -16.36 7.24
N LYS A 306 10.14 -16.41 6.46
CA LYS A 306 11.45 -15.85 6.83
C LYS A 306 11.41 -14.33 7.04
N ASN A 307 10.66 -13.61 6.22
CA ASN A 307 10.48 -12.17 6.39
C ASN A 307 9.63 -11.85 7.63
N LYS A 308 8.68 -12.72 7.96
CA LYS A 308 7.91 -12.65 9.21
C LYS A 308 8.80 -12.87 10.44
N GLU A 309 9.68 -13.87 10.42
CA GLU A 309 10.66 -14.12 11.50
C GLU A 309 11.63 -12.94 11.68
N LYS A 310 12.12 -12.34 10.59
CA LYS A 310 13.00 -11.16 10.65
C LYS A 310 12.31 -9.92 11.24
N GLN A 311 11.00 -9.79 11.09
CA GLN A 311 10.24 -8.66 11.68
C GLN A 311 9.98 -8.82 13.17
N GLN A 312 10.01 -10.06 13.70
CA GLN A 312 9.92 -10.30 15.15
C GLN A 312 11.20 -9.91 15.90
N ASP A 313 12.33 -9.75 15.19
CA ASP A 313 13.62 -9.32 15.75
C ASP A 313 13.87 -7.80 15.65
N GLU A 314 12.95 -6.98 15.12
CA GLU A 314 13.08 -5.53 15.21
C GLU A 314 12.90 -5.07 16.67
N PRO A 315 13.77 -4.18 17.17
CA PRO A 315 13.62 -3.66 18.54
C PRO A 315 12.26 -2.97 18.69
N LYS A 316 11.49 -3.39 19.69
CA LYS A 316 10.20 -2.78 20.00
C LYS A 316 10.36 -1.27 20.19
N ARG A 317 9.38 -0.51 19.71
CA ARG A 317 9.35 0.95 19.92
C ARG A 317 8.96 1.26 21.36
N PRO A 318 9.39 2.38 21.94
CA PRO A 318 9.21 2.65 23.38
C PRO A 318 7.74 2.71 23.83
N LEU A 319 6.85 3.30 23.02
CA LEU A 319 5.45 3.53 23.38
C LEU A 319 4.54 3.48 22.15
N GLY A 320 3.38 2.87 22.28
CA GLY A 320 2.35 2.84 21.25
C GLY A 320 0.94 2.75 21.81
N VAL A 321 -0.05 2.69 20.93
CA VAL A 321 -1.47 2.59 21.26
C VAL A 321 -1.99 1.22 20.88
N LEU A 322 -2.71 0.56 21.79
CA LEU A 322 -3.46 -0.66 21.56
C LEU A 322 -4.95 -0.36 21.66
N ALA A 323 -5.70 -0.61 20.60
CA ALA A 323 -7.14 -0.36 20.58
C ALA A 323 -7.94 -1.65 20.47
N VAL A 324 -9.04 -1.74 21.22
CA VAL A 324 -10.00 -2.84 21.07
C VAL A 324 -11.13 -2.37 20.16
N VAL A 325 -11.32 -3.05 19.02
CA VAL A 325 -12.39 -2.71 18.08
C VAL A 325 -13.02 -3.96 17.46
N SER A 326 -14.22 -3.82 16.94
CA SER A 326 -14.94 -4.87 16.22
C SER A 326 -15.49 -4.28 14.92
N GLY A 327 -15.17 -4.90 13.80
CA GLY A 327 -15.48 -4.44 12.46
C GLY A 327 -14.22 -4.10 11.66
N ASP A 328 -14.22 -4.50 10.39
CA ASP A 328 -13.04 -4.33 9.53
C ASP A 328 -12.72 -2.85 9.27
N GLY A 329 -13.75 -2.02 9.12
CA GLY A 329 -13.55 -0.59 8.92
C GLY A 329 -12.93 0.11 10.14
N TRP A 330 -13.37 -0.24 11.35
CA TRP A 330 -12.73 0.26 12.58
C TRP A 330 -11.29 -0.19 12.70
N THR A 331 -11.02 -1.46 12.39
CA THR A 331 -9.65 -2.00 12.37
C THR A 331 -8.77 -1.19 11.44
N GLU A 332 -9.25 -0.91 10.22
CA GLU A 332 -8.52 -0.10 9.23
C GLU A 332 -8.26 1.33 9.72
N LEU A 333 -9.26 1.99 10.30
CA LEU A 333 -9.13 3.37 10.82
C LEU A 333 -8.04 3.46 11.89
N TYR A 334 -8.04 2.56 12.88
CA TYR A 334 -7.04 2.57 13.94
C TYR A 334 -5.64 2.20 13.45
N GLN A 335 -5.54 1.23 12.55
CA GLN A 335 -4.26 0.86 11.96
C GLN A 335 -3.65 1.99 11.13
N LYS A 336 -4.45 2.80 10.42
CA LYS A 336 -3.99 4.00 9.72
C LYS A 336 -3.36 5.04 10.65
N LEU A 337 -3.82 5.11 11.89
CA LEU A 337 -3.22 5.95 12.93
C LEU A 337 -1.98 5.31 13.59
N GLY A 338 -1.55 4.12 13.14
CA GLY A 338 -0.39 3.42 13.69
C GLY A 338 -0.68 2.62 14.96
N CYS A 339 -1.94 2.48 15.37
CA CYS A 339 -2.32 1.67 16.53
C CYS A 339 -2.19 0.17 16.25
N ASP A 340 -1.81 -0.60 17.27
CA ASP A 340 -2.06 -2.03 17.30
C ASP A 340 -3.52 -2.27 17.67
N VAL A 341 -4.12 -3.36 17.17
CA VAL A 341 -5.54 -3.63 17.32
C VAL A 341 -5.77 -5.04 17.87
N VAL A 342 -6.65 -5.14 18.85
CA VAL A 342 -7.21 -6.40 19.33
C VAL A 342 -8.66 -6.48 18.89
N SER A 343 -9.04 -7.57 18.22
CA SER A 343 -10.42 -7.78 17.80
C SER A 343 -11.31 -8.09 18.99
N GLY A 344 -12.39 -7.33 19.15
CA GLY A 344 -13.43 -7.63 20.13
C GLY A 344 -14.36 -8.77 19.73
N GLY A 345 -14.23 -9.30 18.51
CA GLY A 345 -15.11 -10.33 17.98
C GLY A 345 -16.57 -9.88 17.84
N GLN A 346 -17.48 -10.81 17.69
CA GLN A 346 -18.93 -10.53 17.59
C GLN A 346 -19.54 -10.00 18.88
N SER A 347 -18.98 -10.39 20.05
CA SER A 347 -19.45 -9.94 21.36
C SER A 347 -18.92 -8.56 21.76
N MET A 348 -17.94 -8.03 21.01
CA MET A 348 -17.21 -6.80 21.32
C MET A 348 -16.52 -6.80 22.70
N ASN A 349 -16.19 -7.99 23.25
CA ASN A 349 -15.61 -8.17 24.60
C ASN A 349 -14.49 -9.21 24.55
N PRO A 350 -13.23 -8.85 24.24
CA PRO A 350 -12.11 -9.76 24.31
C PRO A 350 -11.79 -10.11 25.77
N SER A 351 -11.25 -11.30 25.98
CA SER A 351 -10.75 -11.75 27.27
C SER A 351 -9.45 -11.04 27.67
N VAL A 352 -9.11 -11.09 28.96
CA VAL A 352 -7.80 -10.60 29.47
C VAL A 352 -6.64 -11.29 28.75
N GLN A 353 -6.79 -12.58 28.41
CA GLN A 353 -5.77 -13.34 27.69
C GLN A 353 -5.56 -12.83 26.24
N GLU A 354 -6.64 -12.48 25.54
CA GLU A 354 -6.55 -11.91 24.19
C GLU A 354 -5.93 -10.51 24.22
N LEU A 355 -6.26 -9.69 25.22
CA LEU A 355 -5.62 -8.39 25.42
C LEU A 355 -4.12 -8.55 25.71
N ASN A 356 -3.75 -9.51 26.59
CA ASN A 356 -2.34 -9.78 26.90
C ASN A 356 -1.57 -10.24 25.65
N ALA A 357 -2.16 -11.13 24.86
CA ALA A 357 -1.55 -11.58 23.60
C ALA A 357 -1.32 -10.43 22.60
N GLY A 358 -2.24 -9.45 22.55
CA GLY A 358 -2.07 -8.24 21.74
C GLY A 358 -0.85 -7.38 22.16
N ILE A 359 -0.55 -7.34 23.47
CA ILE A 359 0.62 -6.62 24.01
C ILE A 359 1.91 -7.41 23.78
N GLU A 360 1.92 -8.71 24.03
CA GLU A 360 3.11 -9.56 23.90
C GLU A 360 3.59 -9.63 22.45
N ASN A 361 2.65 -9.79 21.50
CA ASN A 361 2.90 -9.88 20.08
C ASN A 361 2.98 -8.51 19.38
N GLY A 362 2.74 -7.43 20.10
CA GLY A 362 2.70 -6.09 19.53
C GLY A 362 4.09 -5.46 19.36
N ARG A 363 4.11 -4.32 18.67
CA ARG A 363 5.31 -3.62 18.17
C ARG A 363 5.98 -2.71 19.20
N TYR A 364 5.44 -2.57 20.41
CA TYR A 364 5.90 -1.57 21.38
C TYR A 364 6.25 -2.21 22.73
N ASP A 365 7.18 -1.59 23.47
CA ASP A 365 7.54 -1.99 24.82
C ASP A 365 6.48 -1.65 25.86
N LYS A 366 5.82 -0.50 25.67
CA LYS A 366 4.74 0.00 26.50
C LYS A 366 3.54 0.39 25.65
N TYR A 367 2.35 0.26 26.19
CA TYR A 367 1.11 0.55 25.50
C TYR A 367 0.19 1.49 26.28
N ILE A 368 -0.48 2.38 25.56
CA ILE A 368 -1.70 3.04 26.01
C ILE A 368 -2.88 2.26 25.41
N LEU A 369 -3.66 1.60 26.26
CA LEU A 369 -4.81 0.80 25.86
C LEU A 369 -6.06 1.67 25.78
N LEU A 370 -6.77 1.56 24.66
CA LEU A 370 -8.09 2.13 24.38
C LEU A 370 -9.11 0.99 24.40
N PRO A 371 -9.87 0.81 25.50
CA PRO A 371 -10.83 -0.30 25.61
C PRO A 371 -12.01 -0.19 24.64
N ASN A 372 -12.46 1.01 24.31
CA ASN A 372 -13.56 1.32 23.41
C ASN A 372 -14.91 0.64 23.76
N ASN A 373 -15.01 0.13 24.97
CA ASN A 373 -16.20 -0.48 25.53
C ASN A 373 -16.09 -0.47 27.05
N LYS A 374 -17.12 0.04 27.74
CA LYS A 374 -17.12 0.10 29.20
C LYS A 374 -16.95 -1.25 29.89
N ASN A 375 -17.41 -2.34 29.25
CA ASN A 375 -17.30 -3.70 29.80
C ASN A 375 -15.85 -4.21 29.83
N ILE A 376 -14.98 -3.67 28.94
CA ILE A 376 -13.57 -4.04 28.82
C ILE A 376 -12.71 -3.28 29.83
N ILE A 377 -13.16 -2.12 30.34
CA ILE A 377 -12.37 -1.27 31.24
C ILE A 377 -11.91 -2.07 32.48
N LEU A 378 -12.78 -2.91 33.05
CA LEU A 378 -12.41 -3.75 34.21
C LEU A 378 -11.36 -4.80 33.85
N ALA A 379 -11.48 -5.43 32.68
CA ALA A 379 -10.50 -6.40 32.19
C ALA A 379 -9.15 -5.70 31.88
N ALA A 380 -9.17 -4.51 31.31
CA ALA A 380 -8.00 -3.68 31.07
C ALA A 380 -7.29 -3.28 32.37
N GLN A 381 -8.05 -2.87 33.39
CA GLN A 381 -7.52 -2.56 34.74
C GLN A 381 -6.90 -3.77 35.43
N GLN A 382 -7.50 -4.95 35.27
CA GLN A 382 -6.91 -6.20 35.77
C GLN A 382 -5.59 -6.50 35.06
N LEU A 383 -5.54 -6.34 33.75
CA LEU A 383 -4.33 -6.51 32.96
C LEU A 383 -3.24 -5.51 33.35
N GLN A 384 -3.60 -4.25 33.63
CA GLN A 384 -2.67 -3.21 34.11
C GLN A 384 -2.07 -3.60 35.48
N LYS A 385 -2.85 -4.17 36.37
CA LYS A 385 -2.32 -4.67 37.64
C LYS A 385 -1.32 -5.82 37.47
N MET A 386 -1.49 -6.64 36.42
CA MET A 386 -0.59 -7.77 36.13
C MET A 386 0.70 -7.32 35.44
N LEU A 387 0.63 -6.38 34.52
CA LEU A 387 1.75 -5.96 33.67
C LEU A 387 2.46 -4.69 34.17
N GLY A 388 1.90 -3.99 35.14
CA GLY A 388 2.46 -2.79 35.75
C GLY A 388 2.62 -1.66 34.71
N GLU A 389 3.82 -1.08 34.65
CA GLU A 389 4.15 0.06 33.78
C GLU A 389 4.19 -0.26 32.27
N LYS A 390 3.98 -1.52 31.88
CA LYS A 390 3.91 -1.88 30.46
C LYS A 390 2.63 -1.41 29.80
N ILE A 391 1.59 -1.12 30.59
CA ILE A 391 0.28 -0.74 30.05
C ILE A 391 -0.31 0.41 30.86
N HIS A 392 -0.83 1.40 30.14
CA HIS A 392 -1.60 2.52 30.67
C HIS A 392 -2.97 2.52 29.97
N ILE A 393 -4.00 3.10 30.59
CA ILE A 393 -5.37 3.04 30.08
C ILE A 393 -5.91 4.45 29.91
N VAL A 394 -6.43 4.75 28.71
CA VAL A 394 -7.34 5.87 28.49
C VAL A 394 -8.76 5.29 28.36
N PRO A 395 -9.67 5.58 29.30
CA PRO A 395 -10.93 4.86 29.45
C PRO A 395 -11.98 5.31 28.42
N SER A 396 -11.77 4.96 27.15
CA SER A 396 -12.74 5.12 26.08
C SER A 396 -13.87 4.09 26.18
N VAL A 397 -15.13 4.50 26.01
CA VAL A 397 -16.30 3.63 26.16
C VAL A 397 -16.93 3.24 24.81
N ASN A 398 -16.48 3.83 23.72
CA ASN A 398 -16.87 3.47 22.36
C ASN A 398 -15.71 3.74 21.37
N PRO A 399 -15.77 3.17 20.13
CA PRO A 399 -14.68 3.32 19.16
C PRO A 399 -14.43 4.77 18.72
N MET A 400 -15.41 5.66 18.74
CA MET A 400 -15.26 7.05 18.36
C MET A 400 -14.41 7.83 19.37
N GLU A 401 -14.67 7.62 20.66
CA GLU A 401 -13.85 8.20 21.73
C GLU A 401 -12.40 7.74 21.68
N GLY A 402 -12.20 6.44 21.46
CA GLY A 402 -10.85 5.91 21.29
C GLY A 402 -10.16 6.42 20.04
N LEU A 403 -10.89 6.61 18.93
CA LEU A 403 -10.33 7.18 17.70
C LEU A 403 -9.85 8.62 17.94
N ALA A 404 -10.67 9.45 18.59
CA ALA A 404 -10.28 10.81 18.96
C ALA A 404 -9.05 10.83 19.90
N ALA A 405 -9.00 9.91 20.87
CA ALA A 405 -7.81 9.73 21.71
C ALA A 405 -6.58 9.30 20.90
N ALA A 406 -6.72 8.33 19.98
CA ALA A 406 -5.62 7.85 19.15
C ALA A 406 -5.06 8.94 18.23
N MET A 407 -5.91 9.85 17.73
CA MET A 407 -5.48 11.01 16.93
C MET A 407 -4.65 12.01 17.74
N ALA A 408 -4.84 12.07 19.07
CA ALA A 408 -4.07 12.95 19.95
C ALA A 408 -2.74 12.33 20.43
N PHE A 409 -2.49 11.05 20.13
CA PHE A 409 -1.24 10.39 20.49
C PHE A 409 -0.06 10.95 19.72
N MET A 410 1.03 11.26 20.42
CA MET A 410 2.30 11.71 19.86
C MET A 410 3.45 10.85 20.39
N ASP A 411 4.24 10.27 19.48
CA ASP A 411 5.35 9.38 19.81
C ASP A 411 6.58 10.07 20.40
N ASN A 412 6.66 11.40 20.27
CA ASN A 412 7.78 12.25 20.70
C ASN A 412 7.59 12.90 22.08
N ILE A 413 6.47 12.63 22.78
CA ILE A 413 6.20 13.12 24.15
C ILE A 413 6.09 11.97 25.15
N GLY A 414 6.15 12.29 26.44
CA GLY A 414 6.10 11.32 27.51
C GLY A 414 4.72 10.64 27.68
N ILE A 415 4.68 9.53 28.41
CA ILE A 415 3.45 8.77 28.67
C ILE A 415 2.40 9.65 29.38
N GLU A 416 2.79 10.34 30.45
CA GLU A 416 1.87 11.17 31.24
C GLU A 416 1.23 12.29 30.41
N GLU A 417 2.01 12.92 29.54
CA GLU A 417 1.53 13.96 28.66
C GLU A 417 0.57 13.38 27.60
N ASN A 418 0.89 12.22 27.01
CA ASN A 418 -0.02 11.51 26.12
C ASN A 418 -1.33 11.13 26.81
N LEU A 419 -1.27 10.58 28.03
CA LEU A 419 -2.47 10.22 28.79
C LEU A 419 -3.37 11.44 29.03
N ASN A 420 -2.78 12.59 29.35
CA ASN A 420 -3.52 13.83 29.56
C ASN A 420 -4.19 14.33 28.27
N GLU A 421 -3.44 14.44 27.16
CA GLU A 421 -3.99 14.93 25.88
C GLU A 421 -5.03 13.98 25.30
N MET A 422 -4.77 12.67 25.31
CA MET A 422 -5.72 11.66 24.87
C MET A 422 -7.01 11.66 25.72
N SER A 423 -6.89 11.80 27.05
CA SER A 423 -8.05 11.87 27.94
C SER A 423 -8.88 13.14 27.73
N LYS A 424 -8.24 14.30 27.46
CA LYS A 424 -8.95 15.53 27.10
C LYS A 424 -9.79 15.33 25.84
N ARG A 425 -9.23 14.70 24.79
CA ARG A 425 -9.97 14.44 23.54
C ARG A 425 -11.16 13.52 23.78
N VAL A 426 -10.99 12.46 24.59
CA VAL A 426 -12.11 11.59 25.00
C VAL A 426 -13.23 12.39 25.66
N GLN A 427 -12.92 13.39 26.49
CA GLN A 427 -13.93 14.21 27.17
C GLN A 427 -14.64 15.19 26.20
N GLN A 428 -13.93 15.75 25.24
CA GLN A 428 -14.43 16.78 24.34
C GLN A 428 -15.37 16.25 23.27
N ILE A 429 -15.08 15.06 22.70
CA ILE A 429 -15.89 14.49 21.62
C ILE A 429 -17.28 14.12 22.12
N LYS A 430 -18.31 14.51 21.37
CA LYS A 430 -19.68 14.03 21.59
C LYS A 430 -19.94 12.84 20.69
N THR A 431 -20.53 11.80 21.28
CA THR A 431 -20.78 10.55 20.56
C THR A 431 -22.18 10.02 20.81
N GLY A 432 -22.72 9.37 19.79
CA GLY A 432 -24.01 8.70 19.86
C GLY A 432 -23.99 7.38 19.09
N MET A 433 -24.86 6.48 19.47
CA MET A 433 -25.00 5.18 18.83
C MET A 433 -26.46 4.80 18.66
N ILE A 434 -26.78 4.09 17.58
CA ILE A 434 -28.10 3.53 17.33
C ILE A 434 -28.01 2.00 17.40
N THR A 435 -28.93 1.38 18.12
CA THR A 435 -29.07 -0.08 18.20
C THR A 435 -30.55 -0.46 18.19
N ALA A 436 -30.87 -1.71 17.85
CA ALA A 436 -32.22 -2.23 17.93
C ALA A 436 -32.46 -2.95 19.25
N ALA A 437 -33.58 -2.73 19.90
CA ALA A 437 -33.97 -3.39 21.14
C ALA A 437 -34.23 -4.87 20.90
N VAL A 438 -33.50 -5.75 21.61
CA VAL A 438 -33.63 -7.21 21.49
C VAL A 438 -34.77 -7.78 22.33
N ARG A 439 -35.29 -7.01 23.32
CA ARG A 439 -36.39 -7.36 24.23
C ARG A 439 -37.10 -6.11 24.70
N ASP A 440 -38.31 -6.29 25.23
CA ASP A 440 -39.02 -5.22 25.95
C ASP A 440 -38.26 -4.84 27.22
N SER A 441 -38.15 -3.55 27.48
CA SER A 441 -37.45 -3.01 28.66
C SER A 441 -37.99 -1.64 29.05
N LEU A 442 -37.65 -1.21 30.25
CA LEU A 442 -37.94 0.12 30.80
C LEU A 442 -36.63 0.77 31.25
N ILE A 443 -36.32 1.94 30.72
CA ILE A 443 -35.14 2.73 31.13
C ILE A 443 -35.63 4.09 31.61
N GLY A 444 -35.60 4.32 32.95
CA GLY A 444 -36.27 5.45 33.56
C GLY A 444 -37.78 5.39 33.25
N ASP A 445 -38.33 6.45 32.66
CA ASP A 445 -39.74 6.52 32.24
C ASP A 445 -39.97 6.10 30.78
N ILE A 446 -38.93 5.66 30.08
CA ILE A 446 -38.99 5.31 28.65
C ILE A 446 -39.31 3.82 28.50
N VAL A 447 -40.47 3.53 27.93
CA VAL A 447 -40.89 2.17 27.55
C VAL A 447 -40.26 1.85 26.18
N ILE A 448 -39.55 0.73 26.10
CA ILE A 448 -38.86 0.26 24.90
C ILE A 448 -39.47 -1.09 24.53
N HIS A 449 -39.96 -1.20 23.30
CA HIS A 449 -40.47 -2.48 22.79
C HIS A 449 -39.41 -3.17 21.93
N LYS A 450 -39.46 -4.50 21.92
CA LYS A 450 -38.60 -5.31 21.07
C LYS A 450 -38.74 -4.88 19.60
N GLY A 451 -37.61 -4.57 18.97
CA GLY A 451 -37.52 -4.12 17.59
C GLY A 451 -37.53 -2.60 17.43
N ASP A 452 -37.78 -1.81 18.49
CA ASP A 452 -37.62 -0.37 18.46
C ASP A 452 -36.13 -0.01 18.31
N TYR A 453 -35.83 1.08 17.60
CA TYR A 453 -34.50 1.65 17.53
C TYR A 453 -34.25 2.55 18.74
N MET A 454 -33.07 2.38 19.34
CA MET A 454 -32.62 3.17 20.48
C MET A 454 -31.41 4.01 20.07
N GLY A 455 -31.54 5.33 20.18
CA GLY A 455 -30.45 6.28 20.12
C GLY A 455 -29.89 6.53 21.52
N ILE A 456 -28.60 6.34 21.71
CA ILE A 456 -27.94 6.46 23.03
C ILE A 456 -26.76 7.43 22.88
N THR A 457 -26.75 8.52 23.66
CA THR A 457 -25.63 9.48 23.70
C THR A 457 -24.58 9.04 24.72
N LYS A 458 -23.40 9.65 24.64
CA LYS A 458 -22.33 9.51 25.63
C LYS A 458 -22.81 9.79 27.06
N ASP A 459 -23.63 10.81 27.24
CA ASP A 459 -24.20 11.24 28.53
C ASP A 459 -25.39 10.39 28.99
N HIS A 460 -25.57 9.22 28.37
CA HIS A 460 -26.62 8.25 28.70
C HIS A 460 -28.06 8.74 28.46
N GLN A 461 -28.26 9.77 27.63
CA GLN A 461 -29.59 10.06 27.13
C GLN A 461 -30.02 8.95 26.20
N VAL A 462 -31.27 8.50 26.33
CA VAL A 462 -31.83 7.42 25.51
C VAL A 462 -33.08 7.94 24.79
N PHE A 463 -33.12 7.72 23.48
CA PHE A 463 -34.28 8.00 22.63
C PHE A 463 -34.77 6.67 22.06
N THR A 464 -36.07 6.50 21.96
CA THR A 464 -36.65 5.31 21.32
C THR A 464 -37.62 5.70 20.20
N GLU A 465 -37.53 5.03 19.07
CA GLU A 465 -38.38 5.21 17.92
C GLU A 465 -38.58 3.90 17.14
N LYS A 466 -39.77 3.72 16.54
CA LYS A 466 -40.04 2.57 15.67
C LYS A 466 -39.36 2.69 14.30
N ASP A 467 -39.08 3.90 13.89
CA ASP A 467 -38.46 4.24 12.61
C ASP A 467 -37.02 4.66 12.82
N PHE A 468 -36.10 4.04 12.05
CA PHE A 468 -34.67 4.31 12.14
C PHE A 468 -34.34 5.78 11.87
N ASN A 469 -34.98 6.38 10.85
CA ASN A 469 -34.67 7.74 10.43
C ASN A 469 -35.10 8.78 11.47
N LYS A 470 -36.21 8.51 12.15
CA LYS A 470 -36.65 9.36 13.25
C LYS A 470 -35.69 9.26 14.43
N CYS A 471 -35.24 8.04 14.75
CA CYS A 471 -34.25 7.81 15.80
C CYS A 471 -32.93 8.53 15.46
N PHE A 472 -32.45 8.41 14.22
CA PHE A 472 -31.25 9.07 13.74
C PHE A 472 -31.33 10.60 13.85
N ARG A 473 -32.43 11.20 13.41
CA ARG A 473 -32.64 12.67 13.52
C ARG A 473 -32.65 13.14 14.95
N LYS A 474 -33.38 12.49 15.85
CA LYS A 474 -33.41 12.84 17.26
C LYS A 474 -32.04 12.74 17.92
N LEU A 475 -31.27 11.71 17.56
CA LEU A 475 -29.92 11.54 18.06
C LEU A 475 -29.01 12.66 17.55
N LEU A 476 -29.07 13.02 16.27
CA LEU A 476 -28.33 14.15 15.71
C LEU A 476 -28.68 15.48 16.39
N GLU A 477 -29.97 15.77 16.56
CA GLU A 477 -30.44 16.98 17.25
C GLU A 477 -29.89 17.09 18.66
N SER A 478 -29.62 15.96 19.35
CA SER A 478 -29.04 15.95 20.69
C SER A 478 -27.53 16.09 20.70
N LEU A 479 -26.82 15.83 19.59
CA LEU A 479 -25.36 15.88 19.47
C LEU A 479 -24.87 17.19 18.87
N ILE A 480 -25.65 17.80 17.98
CA ILE A 480 -25.30 19.04 17.26
C ILE A 480 -25.59 20.25 18.15
N ASP A 481 -24.62 21.16 18.24
CA ASP A 481 -24.74 22.47 18.85
C ASP A 481 -24.09 23.57 17.98
N GLU A 482 -24.01 24.80 18.50
CA GLU A 482 -23.47 25.96 17.78
C GLU A 482 -21.99 25.82 17.41
N ASP A 483 -21.22 24.98 18.10
CA ASP A 483 -19.79 24.76 17.89
C ASP A 483 -19.51 23.55 16.98
N THR A 484 -20.54 22.81 16.56
CA THR A 484 -20.39 21.61 15.73
C THR A 484 -20.05 21.97 14.29
N GLY A 485 -18.84 21.66 13.85
CA GLY A 485 -18.37 21.85 12.47
C GLY A 485 -18.47 20.59 11.60
N VAL A 486 -18.26 19.42 12.20
CA VAL A 486 -18.22 18.14 11.48
C VAL A 486 -19.06 17.09 12.20
N VAL A 487 -19.83 16.34 11.43
CA VAL A 487 -20.55 15.13 11.88
C VAL A 487 -20.02 13.93 11.11
N THR A 488 -19.44 12.99 11.82
CA THR A 488 -18.94 11.74 11.22
C THR A 488 -19.83 10.57 11.58
N VAL A 489 -20.28 9.85 10.55
CA VAL A 489 -21.15 8.69 10.68
C VAL A 489 -20.40 7.41 10.29
N TYR A 490 -20.48 6.40 11.13
CA TYR A 490 -19.88 5.08 10.91
C TYR A 490 -20.99 4.04 10.83
N TYR A 491 -21.27 3.51 9.62
CA TYR A 491 -22.31 2.50 9.46
C TYR A 491 -21.78 1.10 9.76
N GLY A 492 -22.65 0.28 10.36
CA GLY A 492 -22.35 -1.08 10.76
C GLY A 492 -22.65 -2.11 9.68
N LYS A 493 -22.34 -3.38 10.00
CA LYS A 493 -22.49 -4.52 9.09
C LYS A 493 -23.90 -4.70 8.51
N ASP A 494 -24.94 -4.35 9.30
CA ASP A 494 -26.35 -4.54 8.94
C ASP A 494 -26.94 -3.34 8.17
N MET A 495 -26.11 -2.33 7.84
CA MET A 495 -26.51 -1.16 7.06
C MET A 495 -25.72 -1.06 5.77
N SER A 496 -26.41 -0.89 4.63
CA SER A 496 -25.73 -0.67 3.36
C SER A 496 -25.26 0.78 3.22
N LYS A 497 -24.13 0.97 2.49
CA LYS A 497 -23.60 2.29 2.14
C LYS A 497 -24.64 3.20 1.49
N ASP A 498 -25.45 2.64 0.57
CA ASP A 498 -26.48 3.41 -0.15
C ASP A 498 -27.62 3.87 0.77
N THR A 499 -27.97 3.06 1.77
CA THR A 499 -28.99 3.43 2.75
C THR A 499 -28.46 4.53 3.66
N CYS A 500 -27.25 4.37 4.21
CA CYS A 500 -26.61 5.38 5.03
C CYS A 500 -26.45 6.70 4.27
N GLY A 501 -25.96 6.66 3.02
CA GLY A 501 -25.77 7.87 2.20
C GLY A 501 -27.07 8.61 1.87
N ARG A 502 -28.19 7.90 1.66
CA ARG A 502 -29.51 8.55 1.47
C ARG A 502 -30.00 9.29 2.71
N GLU A 503 -29.82 8.69 3.88
CA GLU A 503 -30.22 9.32 5.14
C GLU A 503 -29.34 10.55 5.43
N LEU A 504 -28.04 10.41 5.19
CA LEU A 504 -27.09 11.52 5.35
C LEU A 504 -27.43 12.69 4.43
N ALA A 505 -27.65 12.44 3.14
CA ALA A 505 -28.03 13.47 2.16
C ALA A 505 -29.37 14.18 2.50
N ALA A 506 -30.25 13.54 3.26
CA ALA A 506 -31.48 14.15 3.73
C ALA A 506 -31.23 15.10 4.91
N VAL A 507 -30.24 14.83 5.74
CA VAL A 507 -29.86 15.63 6.91
C VAL A 507 -28.94 16.79 6.53
N GLU A 508 -28.01 16.61 5.59
CA GLU A 508 -27.15 17.67 5.02
C GLU A 508 -27.94 18.88 4.52
N LYS A 509 -29.14 18.63 3.98
CA LYS A 509 -30.03 19.73 3.54
C LYS A 509 -30.61 20.55 4.69
N ILE A 510 -30.65 19.99 5.89
CA ILE A 510 -31.18 20.65 7.10
C ILE A 510 -30.07 21.45 7.80
N TYR A 511 -28.86 20.90 7.81
CA TYR A 511 -27.67 21.44 8.47
C TYR A 511 -26.62 21.85 7.44
N SER A 512 -26.91 22.87 6.64
CA SER A 512 -26.06 23.29 5.49
C SER A 512 -24.67 23.78 5.86
N ASP A 513 -24.48 24.19 7.13
CA ASP A 513 -23.22 24.76 7.63
C ASP A 513 -22.32 23.72 8.34
N ILE A 514 -22.77 22.45 8.38
CA ILE A 514 -22.05 21.33 9.00
C ILE A 514 -21.55 20.40 7.90
N GLU A 515 -20.29 19.99 7.98
CA GLU A 515 -19.71 18.98 7.10
C GLU A 515 -20.11 17.57 7.59
N PHE A 516 -20.58 16.72 6.67
CA PHE A 516 -20.93 15.34 6.99
C PHE A 516 -19.99 14.36 6.32
N GLU A 517 -19.42 13.47 7.11
CA GLU A 517 -18.55 12.40 6.64
C GLU A 517 -19.17 11.03 6.92
N MET A 518 -18.87 10.05 6.06
CA MET A 518 -19.38 8.69 6.20
C MET A 518 -18.28 7.66 5.99
N TYR A 519 -18.15 6.75 6.96
CA TYR A 519 -17.19 5.65 6.94
C TYR A 519 -17.87 4.29 7.14
N ASP A 520 -17.32 3.25 6.52
CA ASP A 520 -17.68 1.88 6.84
C ASP A 520 -16.99 1.49 8.16
N GLY A 521 -17.75 1.28 9.22
CA GLY A 521 -17.23 0.78 10.48
C GLY A 521 -17.24 -0.74 10.54
N GLY A 522 -18.18 -1.39 9.85
CA GLY A 522 -18.36 -2.84 9.83
C GLY A 522 -18.69 -3.45 11.19
N GLN A 523 -19.04 -2.64 12.21
CA GLN A 523 -19.33 -3.10 13.56
C GLN A 523 -20.61 -3.95 13.62
N PRO A 524 -20.63 -5.03 14.43
CA PRO A 524 -21.85 -5.78 14.73
C PRO A 524 -22.74 -5.02 15.74
N LEU A 525 -23.98 -5.37 15.88
CA LEU A 525 -24.94 -4.91 16.91
C LEU A 525 -25.40 -3.45 16.79
N TYR A 526 -24.60 -2.58 16.22
CA TYR A 526 -24.89 -1.16 16.07
C TYR A 526 -24.95 -0.77 14.59
N PRO A 527 -26.17 -0.57 14.04
CA PRO A 527 -26.33 -0.07 12.66
C PRO A 527 -25.55 1.22 12.38
N MET A 528 -25.40 2.07 13.42
CA MET A 528 -24.73 3.35 13.22
C MET A 528 -24.07 3.86 14.50
N PHE A 529 -22.86 4.38 14.35
CA PHE A 529 -22.19 5.24 15.31
C PHE A 529 -22.06 6.65 14.74
N ILE A 530 -22.09 7.67 15.60
CA ILE A 530 -22.03 9.08 15.23
C ILE A 530 -21.09 9.80 16.18
N SER A 531 -20.19 10.62 15.65
CA SER A 531 -19.41 11.58 16.43
C SER A 531 -19.58 12.98 15.86
N THR A 532 -19.48 13.99 16.74
CA THR A 532 -19.51 15.41 16.36
C THR A 532 -18.32 16.13 16.96
N GLU A 533 -17.69 16.96 16.15
CA GLU A 533 -16.55 17.81 16.48
C GLU A 533 -16.76 19.27 16.06
#